data_4823b6a08bb68acfd3b29675f622e2b5
#
_entry.id   4823b6a08bb68acfd3b29675f622e2b5
#
_cell.length_a   1.000
_cell.length_b   1.000
_cell.length_c   1.000
_cell.angle_alpha   90.00
_cell.angle_beta   90.00
_cell.angle_gamma   90.00
#
_symmetry.space_group_name_H-M   'P 1'
#
loop_
_entity.id
_entity.type
_entity.pdbx_description
1 polymer ?
#
loop_
_entity_poly.entity_id
_entity_poly.type
_entity_poly.pdbx_seq_one_letter_code
_entity_poly.pdbx_strand_id
1 'polypeptide(L)'
;MEKIKIDLGFATLVAERGTDENYHEIFIGIEDKDGVWIQDLAIVGQKYHYTDEGEVVQDKGINVMVYADKDDEDYTNKFEIGIYEEEN
;
A
#
# COMPACT_ATOMS: atom_id res chain seq x y z
N MET A 1 -5.29 -4.48 -14.57
CA MET A 1 -4.66 -4.20 -13.27
C MET A 1 -3.15 -4.16 -13.46
N GLU A 2 -2.53 -3.07 -13.06
CA GLU A 2 -1.09 -2.94 -13.19
C GLU A 2 -0.39 -3.76 -12.12
N LYS A 3 0.58 -4.54 -12.54
CA LYS A 3 1.30 -5.44 -11.66
C LYS A 3 2.76 -5.54 -12.10
N ILE A 4 3.66 -5.31 -11.18
CA ILE A 4 5.10 -5.42 -11.42
C ILE A 4 5.60 -6.62 -10.63
N LYS A 5 6.34 -7.51 -11.30
CA LYS A 5 6.91 -8.71 -10.68
C LYS A 5 8.41 -8.74 -10.89
N ILE A 6 9.13 -9.04 -9.82
CA ILE A 6 10.58 -9.20 -9.85
C ILE A 6 10.91 -10.57 -9.27
N ASP A 7 11.50 -11.42 -10.09
CA ASP A 7 11.91 -12.77 -9.68
C ASP A 7 13.17 -12.67 -8.82
N LEU A 8 13.07 -13.14 -7.57
CA LEU A 8 14.19 -13.17 -6.63
C LEU A 8 14.87 -14.53 -6.58
N GLY A 9 14.42 -15.49 -7.40
CA GLY A 9 14.93 -16.85 -7.43
C GLY A 9 14.17 -17.79 -6.49
N PHE A 10 14.06 -17.46 -5.22
CA PHE A 10 13.32 -18.25 -4.23
C PHE A 10 11.85 -17.83 -4.11
N ALA A 11 11.53 -16.63 -4.54
CA ALA A 11 10.18 -16.07 -4.51
C ALA A 11 10.09 -14.90 -5.47
N THR A 12 8.91 -14.31 -5.61
CA THR A 12 8.68 -13.16 -6.50
C THR A 12 8.23 -11.95 -5.66
N LEU A 13 8.93 -10.83 -5.81
CA LEU A 13 8.49 -9.57 -5.27
C LEU A 13 7.42 -8.98 -6.18
N VAL A 14 6.29 -8.59 -5.61
CA VAL A 14 5.15 -8.08 -6.37
C VAL A 14 4.74 -6.71 -5.88
N ALA A 15 4.53 -5.79 -6.79
CA ALA A 15 3.86 -4.53 -6.53
C ALA A 15 2.59 -4.48 -7.37
N GLU A 16 1.44 -4.36 -6.73
CA GLU A 16 0.15 -4.45 -7.38
C GLU A 16 -0.72 -3.26 -7.01
N ARG A 17 -1.32 -2.63 -8.01
CA ARG A 17 -2.26 -1.54 -7.77
C ARG A 17 -3.55 -2.08 -7.16
N GLY A 18 -4.06 -1.41 -6.13
CA GLY A 18 -5.34 -1.73 -5.52
C GLY A 18 -6.50 -1.51 -6.49
N THR A 19 -7.59 -2.23 -6.24
CA THR A 19 -8.78 -2.18 -7.09
C THR A 19 -9.74 -1.06 -6.72
N ASP A 20 -9.59 -0.48 -5.54
CA ASP A 20 -10.47 0.61 -5.10
C ASP A 20 -9.98 1.94 -5.68
N GLU A 21 -10.79 2.52 -6.56
CA GLU A 21 -10.47 3.78 -7.22
C GLU A 21 -10.35 4.97 -6.28
N ASN A 22 -10.94 4.87 -5.08
CA ASN A 22 -10.95 5.97 -4.12
C ASN A 22 -9.66 6.09 -3.31
N TYR A 23 -8.90 5.01 -3.20
CA TYR A 23 -7.76 4.97 -2.29
C TYR A 23 -6.39 5.09 -2.94
N HIS A 24 -6.29 4.89 -4.24
CA HIS A 24 -5.02 4.97 -4.97
C HIS A 24 -3.88 4.22 -4.28
N GLU A 25 -4.16 2.98 -3.88
CA GLU A 25 -3.20 2.18 -3.12
C GLU A 25 -2.38 1.25 -4.00
N ILE A 26 -1.13 1.02 -3.57
CA ILE A 26 -0.25 0.01 -4.14
C ILE A 26 0.10 -0.96 -3.03
N PHE A 27 -0.15 -2.24 -3.28
CA PHE A 27 0.19 -3.33 -2.37
C PHE A 27 1.52 -3.95 -2.78
N ILE A 28 2.42 -4.10 -1.83
CA ILE A 28 3.74 -4.70 -2.07
C ILE A 28 3.85 -5.95 -1.20
N GLY A 29 4.19 -7.06 -1.82
CA GLY A 29 4.28 -8.33 -1.11
C GLY A 29 5.10 -9.36 -1.86
N ILE A 30 5.02 -10.58 -1.38
CA ILE A 30 5.77 -11.73 -1.91
C ILE A 30 4.79 -12.79 -2.38
N GLU A 31 5.02 -13.31 -3.59
CA GLU A 31 4.36 -14.51 -4.11
C GLU A 31 5.33 -15.68 -4.12
N ASP A 32 4.79 -16.89 -3.93
CA ASP A 32 5.56 -18.12 -4.09
C ASP A 32 5.69 -18.49 -5.57
N LYS A 33 6.29 -19.66 -5.85
CA LYS A 33 6.50 -20.14 -7.21
C LYS A 33 5.21 -20.39 -7.98
N ASP A 34 4.12 -20.63 -7.28
CA ASP A 34 2.83 -20.90 -7.89
C ASP A 34 1.97 -19.63 -8.08
N GLY A 35 2.53 -18.48 -7.73
CA GLY A 35 1.85 -17.20 -7.86
C GLY A 35 0.88 -16.91 -6.70
N VAL A 36 1.04 -17.60 -5.58
CA VAL A 36 0.22 -17.39 -4.39
C VAL A 36 0.87 -16.31 -3.51
N TRP A 37 0.09 -15.30 -3.15
CA TRP A 37 0.53 -14.24 -2.25
C TRP A 37 0.73 -14.80 -0.84
N ILE A 38 1.96 -14.75 -0.36
CA ILE A 38 2.32 -15.40 0.91
C ILE A 38 2.67 -14.42 2.02
N GLN A 39 3.01 -13.19 1.68
CA GLN A 39 3.38 -12.20 2.71
C GLN A 39 3.18 -10.79 2.19
N ASP A 40 2.56 -9.95 3.03
CA ASP A 40 2.48 -8.52 2.81
C ASP A 40 3.76 -7.86 3.31
N LEU A 41 4.29 -6.90 2.55
CA LEU A 41 5.44 -6.10 2.95
C LEU A 41 5.07 -4.66 3.24
N ALA A 42 4.28 -4.04 2.38
CA ALA A 42 3.88 -2.66 2.55
C ALA A 42 2.62 -2.33 1.77
N ILE A 43 1.91 -1.31 2.22
CA ILE A 43 0.85 -0.65 1.45
C ILE A 43 1.22 0.83 1.36
N VAL A 44 1.25 1.35 0.14
CA VAL A 44 1.55 2.76 -0.12
C VAL A 44 0.33 3.38 -0.78
N GLY A 45 -0.19 4.46 -0.20
CA GLY A 45 -1.38 5.09 -0.73
C GLY A 45 -1.44 6.57 -0.43
N GLN A 46 -2.40 7.23 -1.03
CA GLN A 46 -2.67 8.62 -0.74
C GLN A 46 -3.36 8.75 0.61
N LYS A 47 -2.92 9.70 1.41
CA LYS A 47 -3.57 9.99 2.69
C LYS A 47 -5.00 10.43 2.46
N TYR A 48 -5.91 9.99 3.31
CA TYR A 48 -7.31 10.38 3.23
C TYR A 48 -7.91 10.45 4.63
N HIS A 49 -9.08 11.08 4.70
CA HIS A 49 -9.89 11.04 5.91
C HIS A 49 -11.36 10.91 5.53
N TYR A 50 -12.18 10.55 6.50
CA TYR A 50 -13.64 10.50 6.33
C TYR A 50 -14.26 11.77 6.89
N THR A 51 -15.22 12.34 6.15
CA THR A 51 -16.05 13.41 6.65
C THR A 51 -17.06 12.87 7.67
N ASP A 52 -17.75 13.76 8.38
CA ASP A 52 -18.81 13.37 9.31
C ASP A 52 -19.94 12.61 8.61
N GLU A 53 -20.11 12.82 7.33
CA GLU A 53 -21.11 12.15 6.50
C GLU A 53 -20.63 10.82 5.92
N GLY A 54 -19.39 10.43 6.21
CA GLY A 54 -18.81 9.18 5.75
C GLY A 54 -18.21 9.22 4.35
N GLU A 55 -18.05 10.40 3.77
CA GLU A 55 -17.40 10.56 2.48
C GLU A 55 -15.88 10.53 2.63
N VAL A 56 -15.20 9.96 1.63
CA VAL A 56 -13.73 9.92 1.59
C VAL A 56 -13.22 11.20 0.94
N VAL A 57 -12.33 11.89 1.65
CA VAL A 57 -11.61 13.06 1.12
C VAL A 57 -10.13 12.74 1.08
N GLN A 58 -9.53 12.87 -0.09
CA GLN A 58 -8.11 12.62 -0.27
C GLN A 58 -7.30 13.83 0.14
N ASP A 59 -6.33 13.61 1.00
CA ASP A 59 -5.42 14.64 1.48
C ASP A 59 -4.15 14.71 0.62
N LYS A 60 -3.34 15.74 0.84
CA LYS A 60 -2.10 15.95 0.07
C LYS A 60 -0.92 15.14 0.59
N GLY A 61 -1.16 14.06 1.29
CA GLY A 61 -0.10 13.26 1.87
C GLY A 61 -0.06 11.85 1.32
N ILE A 62 1.01 11.16 1.60
CA ILE A 62 1.16 9.74 1.31
C ILE A 62 1.30 8.98 2.61
N ASN A 63 0.51 7.93 2.77
CA ASN A 63 0.66 6.98 3.85
C ASN A 63 1.47 5.79 3.36
N VAL A 64 2.44 5.39 4.16
CA VAL A 64 3.17 4.14 3.94
C VAL A 64 2.96 3.27 5.17
N MET A 65 2.30 2.14 4.99
CA MET A 65 2.16 1.13 6.04
C MET A 65 3.15 0.02 5.74
N VAL A 66 4.08 -0.21 6.66
CA VAL A 66 5.10 -1.24 6.51
C VAL A 66 4.79 -2.34 7.53
N TYR A 67 4.76 -3.57 7.03
CA TYR A 67 4.54 -4.74 7.88
C TYR A 67 5.90 -5.23 8.39
N ALA A 68 6.27 -4.79 9.59
CA ALA A 68 7.52 -5.22 10.21
C ALA A 68 7.46 -6.66 10.69
N ASP A 69 6.25 -7.15 10.96
CA ASP A 69 5.99 -8.52 11.37
C ASP A 69 4.78 -9.01 10.57
N LYS A 70 4.88 -10.22 10.02
CA LYS A 70 3.76 -10.84 9.27
C LYS A 70 2.50 -11.00 10.12
N ASP A 71 2.64 -11.01 11.44
CA ASP A 71 1.54 -11.16 12.39
C ASP A 71 1.02 -9.81 12.91
N ASP A 72 1.48 -8.69 12.35
CA ASP A 72 1.01 -7.35 12.73
C ASP A 72 -0.35 -7.06 12.11
N GLU A 73 -1.40 -7.65 12.67
CA GLU A 73 -2.77 -7.52 12.16
C GLU A 73 -3.36 -6.11 12.38
N ASP A 74 -2.83 -5.37 13.32
CA ASP A 74 -3.34 -4.04 13.67
C ASP A 74 -2.68 -2.92 12.88
N TYR A 75 -1.75 -3.25 11.98
CA TYR A 75 -1.03 -2.27 11.15
C TYR A 75 -0.40 -1.15 11.98
N THR A 76 0.23 -1.54 13.10
CA THR A 76 0.80 -0.57 14.04
C THR A 76 2.08 0.08 13.54
N ASN A 77 2.77 -0.54 12.59
CA ASN A 77 4.02 -0.02 12.00
C ASN A 77 3.71 0.84 10.78
N LYS A 78 3.15 2.01 11.04
CA LYS A 78 2.72 2.93 10.00
C LYS A 78 3.65 4.14 9.93
N PHE A 79 4.11 4.43 8.73
CA PHE A 79 4.85 5.65 8.44
C PHE A 79 4.00 6.57 7.59
N GLU A 80 4.06 7.85 7.86
CA GLU A 80 3.35 8.85 7.10
C GLU A 80 4.35 9.80 6.47
N ILE A 81 4.31 9.89 5.15
CA ILE A 81 5.17 10.77 4.38
C ILE A 81 4.31 11.86 3.77
N GLY A 82 4.58 13.10 4.12
CA GLY A 82 3.88 14.24 3.53
C GLY A 82 4.56 14.67 2.24
N ILE A 83 3.83 14.57 1.15
CA ILE A 83 4.22 15.15 -0.12
C ILE A 83 3.15 16.18 -0.45
N TYR A 84 3.55 17.44 -0.52
CA TYR A 84 2.62 18.55 -0.66
C TYR A 84 2.86 19.26 -1.98
N GLU A 85 1.78 19.75 -2.58
CA GLU A 85 1.90 20.64 -3.72
C GLU A 85 2.55 21.95 -3.28
N GLU A 86 3.45 22.45 -4.11
CA GLU A 86 4.00 23.78 -3.86
C GLU A 86 2.91 24.82 -4.12
N GLU A 87 2.66 25.64 -3.12
CA GLU A 87 1.77 26.78 -3.27
C GLU A 87 2.55 27.95 -3.82
N ASN A 88 2.15 28.37 -5.00
CA ASN A 88 2.73 29.56 -5.64
C ASN A 88 1.78 30.74 -5.51
#